data_436cbd4cd4712a73bcca309c5546e87e
#
_entry.id   436cbd4cd4712a73bcca309c5546e87e
#
_cell.length_a   1.000
_cell.length_b   1.000
_cell.length_c   1.000
_cell.angle_alpha   90.00
_cell.angle_beta   90.00
_cell.angle_gamma   90.00
#
_symmetry.space_group_name_H-M   'P 1'
#
loop_
_entity.id
_entity.type
_entity.pdbx_description
1 polymer ?
#
loop_
_entity_poly.entity_id
_entity_poly.type
_entity_poly.pdbx_seq_one_letter_code
_entity_poly.pdbx_strand_id
1 'polypeptide(L)'
;MKILATIESVEITRKVQHADGTWGNVYGITLASGDDRILAERFTSDEGLKKAGIVAGAVGNAQLEFNVNRGTSKAGNPYCIQNIRLVRFDLANRNISTESAQTAAGGATEQPKEEKTAEGTQVPAEPEPKPEEGKTSDLPF
;
A
#
# COMPACT_ATOMS: atom_id res chain seq x y z
N MET A 1 -14.54 7.15 13.44
CA MET A 1 -15.18 6.02 12.72
C MET A 1 -14.12 5.02 12.30
N LYS A 2 -14.41 3.73 12.33
CA LYS A 2 -13.51 2.67 11.84
C LYS A 2 -14.17 1.93 10.70
N ILE A 3 -13.43 1.72 9.61
CA ILE A 3 -13.90 1.00 8.42
C ILE A 3 -12.82 0.04 7.94
N LEU A 4 -13.22 -1.08 7.36
CA LEU A 4 -12.31 -1.91 6.57
C LEU A 4 -12.25 -1.31 5.17
N ALA A 5 -11.05 -1.00 4.71
CA ALA A 5 -10.85 -0.34 3.43
C ALA A 5 -9.59 -0.81 2.72
N THR A 6 -9.60 -0.66 1.41
CA THR A 6 -8.43 -0.77 0.55
C THR A 6 -7.94 0.63 0.19
N ILE A 7 -6.64 0.87 0.24
CA ILE A 7 -6.05 2.12 -0.24
C ILE A 7 -5.94 2.06 -1.76
N GLU A 8 -6.69 2.90 -2.47
CA GLU A 8 -6.63 2.98 -3.93
C GLU A 8 -5.50 3.88 -4.41
N SER A 9 -5.35 5.05 -3.81
CA SER A 9 -4.30 5.99 -4.17
C SER A 9 -3.78 6.77 -2.96
N VAL A 10 -2.56 7.25 -3.07
CA VAL A 10 -1.91 8.14 -2.10
C VAL A 10 -1.21 9.24 -2.88
N GLU A 11 -1.64 10.47 -2.70
CA GLU A 11 -1.14 11.62 -3.45
C GLU A 11 -0.82 12.79 -2.50
N ILE A 12 0.16 13.61 -2.86
CA ILE A 12 0.42 14.85 -2.13
C ILE A 12 -0.61 15.89 -2.57
N THR A 13 -1.50 16.29 -1.67
CA THR A 13 -2.51 17.30 -1.96
C THR A 13 -2.00 18.72 -1.76
N ARG A 14 -1.20 18.92 -0.72
CA ARG A 14 -0.63 20.23 -0.39
C ARG A 14 0.62 20.11 0.47
N LYS A 15 1.43 21.17 0.46
CA LYS A 15 2.53 21.37 1.40
C LYS A 15 2.12 22.38 2.46
N VAL A 16 2.50 22.12 3.69
CA VAL A 16 2.23 23.01 4.83
C VAL A 16 3.56 23.33 5.50
N GLN A 17 3.78 24.62 5.78
CA GLN A 17 4.95 25.05 6.52
C GLN A 17 4.67 24.93 8.01
N HIS A 18 5.59 24.31 8.74
CA HIS A 18 5.58 24.26 10.19
C HIS A 18 6.01 25.59 10.81
N ALA A 19 5.75 25.76 12.09
CA ALA A 19 6.16 26.92 12.85
C ALA A 19 7.69 27.11 12.93
N ASP A 20 8.46 26.03 12.78
CA ASP A 20 9.93 26.00 12.74
C ASP A 20 10.52 26.33 11.34
N GLY A 21 9.65 26.62 10.36
CA GLY A 21 10.02 26.91 8.98
C GLY A 21 10.22 25.70 8.08
N THR A 22 10.16 24.48 8.60
CA THR A 22 10.22 23.25 7.80
C THR A 22 8.92 22.99 7.05
N TRP A 23 8.99 22.28 5.93
CA TRP A 23 7.83 21.94 5.12
C TRP A 23 7.42 20.49 5.36
N GLY A 24 6.14 20.27 5.56
CA GLY A 24 5.51 18.95 5.62
C GLY A 24 4.53 18.73 4.47
N ASN A 25 4.25 17.48 4.17
CA ASN A 25 3.30 17.09 3.14
C ASN A 25 1.98 16.68 3.77
N VAL A 26 0.88 17.11 3.15
CA VAL A 26 -0.46 16.58 3.41
C VAL A 26 -0.79 15.62 2.26
N TYR A 27 -1.05 14.38 2.60
CA TYR A 27 -1.41 13.34 1.65
C TYR A 27 -2.92 13.18 1.61
N GLY A 28 -3.46 13.16 0.39
CA GLY A 28 -4.81 12.69 0.10
C GLY A 28 -4.76 11.19 -0.12
N ILE A 29 -5.54 10.45 0.64
CA ILE A 29 -5.59 9.01 0.61
C ILE A 29 -6.99 8.59 0.22
N THR A 30 -7.14 7.99 -0.96
CA THR A 30 -8.41 7.45 -1.41
C THR A 30 -8.59 6.05 -0.85
N LEU A 31 -9.62 5.88 -0.05
CA LEU A 31 -10.01 4.63 0.58
C LEU A 31 -11.25 4.07 -0.10
N ALA A 32 -11.20 2.82 -0.52
CA ALA A 32 -12.33 2.06 -1.02
C ALA A 32 -12.89 1.14 0.08
N SER A 33 -14.17 1.25 0.38
CA SER A 33 -14.87 0.36 1.29
C SER A 33 -16.16 -0.10 0.63
N GLY A 34 -16.16 -1.31 0.08
CA GLY A 34 -17.22 -1.75 -0.83
C GLY A 34 -17.31 -0.86 -2.06
N ASP A 35 -18.50 -0.33 -2.33
CA ASP A 35 -18.74 0.59 -3.44
C ASP A 35 -18.43 2.06 -3.12
N ASP A 36 -18.17 2.36 -1.84
CA ASP A 36 -17.91 3.71 -1.38
C ASP A 36 -16.44 4.10 -1.55
N ARG A 37 -16.23 5.36 -1.89
CA ARG A 37 -14.92 6.00 -1.97
C ARG A 37 -14.85 7.17 -1.01
N ILE A 38 -13.83 7.16 -0.16
CA ILE A 38 -13.61 8.17 0.87
C ILE A 38 -12.23 8.78 0.64
N LEU A 39 -12.19 10.09 0.43
CA LEU A 39 -10.94 10.83 0.41
C LEU A 39 -10.63 11.33 1.83
N ALA A 40 -9.57 10.81 2.41
CA ALA A 40 -9.08 11.21 3.72
C ALA A 40 -7.72 11.90 3.61
N GLU A 41 -7.49 12.90 4.43
CA GLU A 41 -6.20 13.58 4.51
C GLU A 41 -5.35 13.04 5.67
N ARG A 42 -4.04 12.98 5.46
CA ARG A 42 -3.07 12.71 6.52
C ARG A 42 -1.85 13.60 6.38
N PHE A 43 -1.50 14.25 7.48
CA PHE A 43 -0.26 15.02 7.60
C PHE A 43 0.83 14.12 8.17
N THR A 44 1.87 13.83 7.37
CA THR A 44 2.97 12.95 7.74
C THR A 44 4.14 13.10 6.73
N SER A 45 5.24 12.42 6.99
CA SER A 45 6.34 12.25 6.02
C SER A 45 6.16 10.99 5.18
N ASP A 46 6.92 10.88 4.09
CA ASP A 46 6.95 9.68 3.25
C ASP A 46 7.32 8.42 4.05
N GLU A 47 8.28 8.55 4.97
CA GLU A 47 8.65 7.46 5.87
C GLU A 47 7.52 7.11 6.84
N GLY A 48 6.78 8.11 7.33
CA GLY A 48 5.62 7.91 8.19
C GLY A 48 4.51 7.13 7.50
N LEU A 49 4.26 7.38 6.21
CA LEU A 49 3.31 6.60 5.40
C LEU A 49 3.76 5.14 5.27
N LYS A 50 5.02 4.92 4.92
CA LYS A 50 5.58 3.58 4.75
C LYS A 50 5.54 2.79 6.07
N LYS A 51 5.94 3.40 7.18
CA LYS A 51 5.86 2.79 8.53
C LYS A 51 4.43 2.44 8.94
N ALA A 52 3.46 3.26 8.55
CA ALA A 52 2.05 3.01 8.80
C ALA A 52 1.44 1.98 7.84
N GLY A 53 2.18 1.50 6.83
CA GLY A 53 1.69 0.59 5.82
C GLY A 53 0.66 1.23 4.87
N ILE A 54 0.69 2.56 4.74
CA ILE A 54 -0.22 3.32 3.89
C ILE A 54 0.39 3.39 2.50
N VAL A 55 0.08 2.40 1.69
CA VAL A 55 0.52 2.28 0.29
C VAL A 55 -0.66 1.84 -0.57
N ALA A 56 -0.66 2.23 -1.84
CA ALA A 56 -1.70 1.80 -2.77
C ALA A 56 -1.79 0.26 -2.83
N GLY A 57 -3.00 -0.27 -2.78
CA GLY A 57 -3.29 -1.70 -2.73
C GLY A 57 -3.33 -2.31 -1.32
N ALA A 58 -2.93 -1.57 -0.28
CA ALA A 58 -3.00 -2.08 1.09
C ALA A 58 -4.45 -2.20 1.58
N VAL A 59 -4.76 -3.32 2.22
CA VAL A 59 -6.08 -3.58 2.84
C VAL A 59 -5.93 -3.55 4.35
N GLY A 60 -6.81 -2.84 5.04
CA GLY A 60 -6.72 -2.71 6.49
C GLY A 60 -7.88 -1.95 7.11
N ASN A 61 -7.82 -1.84 8.42
CA ASN A 61 -8.78 -1.05 9.19
C ASN A 61 -8.33 0.41 9.25
N ALA A 62 -9.09 1.29 8.62
CA ALA A 62 -8.89 2.72 8.65
C ALA A 62 -9.69 3.36 9.77
N GLN A 63 -9.03 4.12 10.63
CA GLN A 63 -9.68 4.97 11.63
C GLN A 63 -9.75 6.40 11.10
N LEU A 64 -10.97 6.89 10.90
CA LEU A 64 -11.27 8.20 10.35
C LEU A 64 -11.84 9.13 11.41
N GLU A 65 -11.43 10.39 11.34
CA GLU A 65 -11.95 11.51 12.10
C GLU A 65 -12.58 12.51 11.15
N PHE A 66 -13.80 12.94 11.48
CA PHE A 66 -14.55 13.92 10.71
C PHE A 66 -14.51 15.26 11.41
N ASN A 67 -13.98 16.27 10.75
CA ASN A 67 -13.93 17.64 11.24
C ASN A 67 -14.76 18.54 10.33
N VAL A 68 -15.62 19.34 10.95
CA VAL A 68 -16.44 20.33 10.24
C VAL A 68 -16.01 21.72 10.65
N ASN A 69 -15.43 22.47 9.72
CA ASN A 69 -15.08 23.87 9.91
C ASN A 69 -16.16 24.75 9.31
N ARG A 70 -16.78 25.56 10.16
CA ARG A 70 -17.78 26.55 9.76
C ARG A 70 -17.25 27.94 10.05
N GLY A 71 -17.51 28.86 9.16
CA GLY A 71 -17.10 30.24 9.34
C GLY A 71 -17.73 31.16 8.30
N THR A 72 -17.28 32.40 8.32
CA THR A 72 -17.64 33.38 7.32
C THR A 72 -16.37 33.85 6.62
N SER A 73 -16.40 33.88 5.31
CA SER A 73 -15.27 34.35 4.49
C SER A 73 -15.07 35.88 4.68
N LYS A 74 -13.91 36.38 4.27
CA LYS A 74 -13.64 37.84 4.28
C LYS A 74 -14.65 38.62 3.45
N ALA A 75 -15.33 38.00 2.50
CA ALA A 75 -16.38 38.59 1.69
C ALA A 75 -17.79 38.51 2.34
N GLY A 76 -17.90 37.99 3.57
CA GLY A 76 -19.17 37.87 4.29
C GLY A 76 -19.97 36.61 3.96
N ASN A 77 -19.47 35.72 3.12
CA ASN A 77 -20.19 34.51 2.74
C ASN A 77 -19.96 33.39 3.76
N PRO A 78 -21.01 32.71 4.24
CA PRO A 78 -20.84 31.57 5.14
C PRO A 78 -20.22 30.39 4.39
N TYR A 79 -19.31 29.66 5.04
CA TYR A 79 -18.73 28.44 4.50
C TYR A 79 -18.84 27.31 5.51
N CYS A 80 -18.93 26.10 5.00
CA CYS A 80 -18.86 24.87 5.77
C CYS A 80 -17.95 23.89 5.02
N ILE A 81 -16.79 23.61 5.59
CA ILE A 81 -15.80 22.70 5.01
C ILE A 81 -15.77 21.42 5.87
N GLN A 82 -16.01 20.29 5.26
CA GLN A 82 -15.88 19.00 5.90
C GLN A 82 -14.52 18.38 5.51
N ASN A 83 -13.71 18.10 6.50
CA ASN A 83 -12.43 17.43 6.33
C ASN A 83 -12.48 16.05 6.98
N ILE A 84 -12.01 15.05 6.27
CA ILE A 84 -11.88 13.68 6.77
C ILE A 84 -10.39 13.41 6.97
N ARG A 85 -10.02 13.05 8.18
CA ARG A 85 -8.63 12.77 8.54
C ARG A 85 -8.43 11.27 8.78
N LEU A 86 -7.41 10.69 8.17
CA LEU A 86 -6.96 9.34 8.49
C LEU A 86 -6.04 9.38 9.71
N VAL A 87 -6.57 8.94 10.85
CA VAL A 87 -5.83 8.93 12.12
C VAL A 87 -4.90 7.72 12.20
N ARG A 88 -5.41 6.54 11.85
CA ARG A 88 -4.69 5.28 11.94
C ARG A 88 -5.11 4.33 10.82
N PHE A 89 -4.16 3.53 10.37
CA PHE A 89 -4.39 2.45 9.43
C PHE A 89 -3.69 1.18 9.93
N ASP A 90 -4.46 0.14 10.17
CA ASP A 90 -3.95 -1.14 10.64
C ASP A 90 -4.12 -2.18 9.53
N LEU A 91 -3.01 -2.68 9.00
CA LEU A 91 -3.01 -3.69 7.93
C LEU A 91 -3.75 -4.96 8.35
N ALA A 92 -4.67 -5.43 7.53
CA ALA A 92 -5.45 -6.65 7.77
C ALA A 92 -4.54 -7.90 7.89
N ASN A 93 -3.49 -7.95 7.09
CA ASN A 93 -2.56 -9.09 7.08
C ASN A 93 -1.68 -9.24 8.33
N ARG A 94 -1.55 -8.19 9.15
CA ARG A 94 -0.82 -8.32 10.43
C ARG A 94 -1.57 -9.19 11.44
N ASN A 95 -2.89 -9.17 11.40
CA ASN A 95 -3.71 -9.98 12.30
C ASN A 95 -3.74 -11.46 11.91
N ILE A 96 -3.66 -11.76 10.61
CA ILE A 96 -3.61 -13.13 10.10
C ILE A 96 -2.29 -13.82 10.48
N SER A 97 -1.17 -13.09 10.42
CA SER A 97 0.15 -13.63 10.80
C SER A 97 0.24 -13.94 12.29
N THR A 98 -0.46 -13.18 13.15
CA THR A 98 -0.43 -13.41 14.60
C THR A 98 -1.36 -14.55 15.00
N GLU A 99 -2.49 -14.69 14.36
CA GLU A 99 -3.43 -15.80 14.58
C GLU A 99 -2.90 -17.12 14.03
N SER A 100 -2.26 -17.11 12.86
CA SER A 100 -1.62 -18.31 12.29
C SER A 100 -0.42 -18.77 13.13
N ALA A 101 0.32 -17.86 13.77
CA ALA A 101 1.42 -18.21 14.64
C ALA A 101 0.94 -18.80 15.99
N GLN A 102 -0.23 -18.41 16.48
CA GLN A 102 -0.80 -18.96 17.69
C GLN A 102 -1.47 -20.33 17.47
N THR A 103 -2.01 -20.59 16.30
CA THR A 103 -2.59 -21.90 15.98
C THR A 103 -1.54 -22.93 15.61
N ALA A 104 -0.38 -22.52 15.11
CA ALA A 104 0.74 -23.41 14.80
C ALA A 104 1.51 -23.88 16.03
N ALA A 105 1.36 -23.22 17.19
CA ALA A 105 2.01 -23.62 18.45
C ALA A 105 1.27 -24.74 19.21
N GLY A 106 0.10 -25.15 18.77
CA GLY A 106 -0.74 -26.17 19.42
C GLY A 106 -0.83 -27.53 18.73
N GLY A 107 -0.07 -27.80 17.71
CA GLY A 107 -0.20 -29.01 16.89
C GLY A 107 1.08 -29.50 16.29
N ALA A 108 2.16 -29.54 17.07
CA ALA A 108 3.37 -30.18 16.61
C ALA A 108 3.42 -31.59 17.17
N THR A 109 3.08 -32.57 16.38
CA THR A 109 3.76 -33.87 16.29
C THR A 109 3.06 -34.71 15.24
N GLU A 110 3.52 -34.59 14.04
CA GLU A 110 3.73 -35.75 13.15
C GLU A 110 4.61 -35.25 12.01
N GLN A 111 5.89 -35.56 12.14
CA GLN A 111 6.79 -35.57 11.02
C GLN A 111 6.31 -36.67 10.06
N PRO A 112 6.01 -36.37 8.83
CA PRO A 112 6.08 -37.39 7.81
C PRO A 112 7.57 -37.67 7.58
N LYS A 113 7.92 -38.89 7.85
CA LYS A 113 9.19 -39.53 7.57
C LYS A 113 9.55 -39.29 6.11
N GLU A 114 10.64 -38.61 5.89
CA GLU A 114 11.27 -38.50 4.60
C GLU A 114 11.51 -39.91 4.03
N GLU A 115 10.81 -40.22 3.02
CA GLU A 115 11.21 -41.27 2.12
C GLU A 115 12.10 -40.66 1.05
N LYS A 116 13.38 -40.89 1.26
CA LYS A 116 14.48 -40.56 0.39
C LYS A 116 14.37 -41.39 -0.85
N THR A 117 13.88 -40.84 -1.95
CA THR A 117 14.13 -41.41 -3.25
C THR A 117 14.97 -40.40 -4.04
N ALA A 118 16.26 -40.61 -3.89
CA ALA A 118 17.22 -40.04 -4.80
C ALA A 118 17.25 -40.95 -6.04
N GLU A 119 16.69 -40.46 -7.12
CA GLU A 119 17.03 -40.98 -8.43
C GLU A 119 17.28 -39.78 -9.34
N GLY A 120 18.55 -39.60 -9.62
CA GLY A 120 19.04 -38.61 -10.52
C GLY A 120 18.60 -38.91 -11.93
N THR A 121 17.86 -38.01 -12.52
CA THR A 121 17.75 -37.97 -13.97
C THR A 121 18.48 -36.71 -14.40
N GLN A 122 19.67 -36.93 -14.92
CA GLN A 122 20.40 -35.94 -15.70
C GLN A 122 19.54 -35.56 -16.89
N VAL A 123 19.15 -34.31 -16.92
CA VAL A 123 18.61 -33.69 -18.12
C VAL A 123 19.80 -33.33 -19.01
N PRO A 124 19.87 -33.83 -20.24
CA PRO A 124 20.93 -33.44 -21.15
C PRO A 124 20.78 -31.98 -21.53
N ALA A 125 21.88 -31.27 -21.49
CA ALA A 125 21.96 -29.90 -21.94
C ALA A 125 21.56 -29.81 -23.42
N GLU A 126 20.56 -29.00 -23.67
CA GLU A 126 20.15 -28.61 -25.01
C GLU A 126 21.16 -27.59 -25.57
N PRO A 127 21.63 -27.77 -26.82
CA PRO A 127 22.65 -26.91 -27.36
C PRO A 127 22.10 -25.52 -27.70
N GLU A 128 22.87 -24.50 -27.32
CA GLU A 128 22.66 -23.11 -27.68
C GLU A 128 22.45 -22.92 -29.19
N PRO A 129 21.46 -22.13 -29.62
CA PRO A 129 21.39 -21.69 -30.99
C PRO A 129 22.46 -20.60 -31.23
N LYS A 130 23.32 -20.92 -32.14
CA LYS A 130 24.33 -20.05 -32.75
C LYS A 130 23.69 -18.80 -33.31
N PRO A 131 24.24 -17.60 -33.06
CA PRO A 131 23.76 -16.40 -33.73
C PRO A 131 24.09 -16.49 -35.24
N GLU A 132 23.07 -16.46 -36.06
CA GLU A 132 23.24 -16.21 -37.49
C GLU A 132 23.53 -14.73 -37.69
N GLU A 133 24.66 -14.48 -38.25
CA GLU A 133 25.00 -13.21 -38.93
C GLU A 133 24.03 -12.97 -40.07
N GLY A 134 23.05 -12.14 -39.80
CA GLY A 134 22.14 -11.61 -40.80
C GLY A 134 22.73 -10.34 -41.45
N LYS A 135 23.13 -10.54 -42.64
CA LYS A 135 23.55 -9.57 -43.66
C LYS A 135 22.90 -8.19 -43.54
N THR A 136 23.77 -7.22 -43.48
CA THR A 136 23.56 -5.84 -43.93
C THR A 136 22.74 -5.77 -45.20
N SER A 137 21.54 -5.26 -45.11
CA SER A 137 20.83 -4.72 -46.27
C SER A 137 21.14 -3.25 -46.38
N ASP A 138 21.95 -2.99 -47.36
CA ASP A 138 22.18 -1.71 -47.98
C ASP A 138 20.85 -1.12 -48.43
N LEU A 139 20.43 -0.02 -47.85
CA LEU A 139 19.39 0.83 -48.39
C LEU A 139 19.99 2.16 -48.76
N PRO A 140 19.99 2.46 -50.03
CA PRO A 140 20.41 3.79 -50.52
C PRO A 140 19.24 4.75 -50.27
N PHE A 141 19.49 5.73 -49.42
CA PHE A 141 19.03 7.15 -49.43
C PHE A 141 19.53 7.82 -48.15
#